data_c5e0858afb79b5b74ea1e9b217eb88b1
#
_entry.id   c5e0858afb79b5b74ea1e9b217eb88b1
#
_cell.length_a   1.000
_cell.length_b   1.000
_cell.length_c   1.000
_cell.angle_alpha   90.00
_cell.angle_beta   90.00
_cell.angle_gamma   90.00
#
_symmetry.space_group_name_H-M   'P 1'
#
loop_
_entity.id
_entity.type
_entity.pdbx_description
1 polymer ?
#
loop_
_entity_poly.entity_id
_entity_poly.type
_entity_poly.pdbx_seq_one_letter_code
_entity_poly.pdbx_strand_id
1 'polypeptide(L)'
;MRKEIDKFVEQRLISVVPSRRQIAHQRREFYGFVHFTVNTFTGKEWGDGTEDEAIFNPVKMDADQWCDALCAAGMKGLILTCKHHDGFCTFDSKYTDFSI
;
A
#
# COMPACT_ATOMS: atom_id res chain seq x y z
N MET A 1 -29.51 -32.57 1.25
CA MET A 1 -30.48 -31.53 1.67
C MET A 1 -29.81 -30.17 1.63
N ARG A 2 -30.17 -29.32 0.69
CA ARG A 2 -29.80 -27.89 0.79
C ARG A 2 -30.59 -27.34 1.96
N LYS A 3 -29.89 -26.80 2.98
CA LYS A 3 -30.51 -25.98 4.04
C LYS A 3 -31.21 -24.81 3.34
N GLU A 4 -32.51 -24.64 3.56
CA GLU A 4 -33.18 -23.40 3.19
C GLU A 4 -32.42 -22.24 3.85
N ILE A 5 -31.78 -21.43 3.01
CA ILE A 5 -31.17 -20.20 3.48
C ILE A 5 -32.30 -19.23 3.77
N ASP A 6 -32.31 -18.68 4.99
CA ASP A 6 -33.26 -17.67 5.37
C ASP A 6 -33.26 -16.53 4.33
N LYS A 7 -34.44 -16.26 3.73
CA LYS A 7 -34.59 -15.20 2.70
C LYS A 7 -34.08 -13.83 3.15
N PHE A 8 -34.10 -13.57 4.46
CA PHE A 8 -33.54 -12.35 5.04
C PHE A 8 -32.00 -12.31 4.96
N VAL A 9 -31.36 -13.45 5.22
CA VAL A 9 -29.90 -13.61 5.07
C VAL A 9 -29.52 -13.50 3.60
N GLU A 10 -30.26 -14.13 2.71
CA GLU A 10 -30.05 -14.07 1.27
C GLU A 10 -30.14 -12.64 0.73
N GLN A 11 -31.17 -11.89 1.13
CA GLN A 11 -31.29 -10.47 0.77
C GLN A 11 -30.14 -9.61 1.29
N ARG A 12 -29.64 -9.86 2.49
CA ARG A 12 -28.47 -9.15 3.02
C ARG A 12 -27.21 -9.45 2.21
N LEU A 13 -27.00 -10.66 1.80
CA LEU A 13 -25.83 -11.06 1.02
C LEU A 13 -25.79 -10.40 -0.36
N ILE A 14 -26.94 -10.31 -1.02
CA ILE A 14 -27.02 -9.68 -2.38
C ILE A 14 -27.11 -8.14 -2.31
N SER A 15 -27.32 -7.55 -1.14
CA SER A 15 -27.37 -6.08 -0.96
C SER A 15 -26.00 -5.44 -0.75
N VAL A 16 -24.92 -6.22 -0.70
CA VAL A 16 -23.58 -5.71 -0.58
C VAL A 16 -23.20 -4.97 -1.85
N VAL A 17 -22.96 -3.66 -1.71
CA VAL A 17 -22.58 -2.79 -2.83
C VAL A 17 -21.31 -2.03 -2.45
N PRO A 18 -20.47 -1.68 -3.42
CA PRO A 18 -19.26 -0.91 -3.16
C PRO A 18 -19.60 0.48 -2.64
N SER A 19 -18.82 0.97 -1.69
CA SER A 19 -18.93 2.34 -1.20
C SER A 19 -18.52 3.35 -2.27
N ARG A 20 -18.92 4.62 -2.10
CA ARG A 20 -18.50 5.70 -3.00
C ARG A 20 -16.98 5.81 -3.09
N ARG A 21 -16.24 5.57 -1.99
CA ARG A 21 -14.77 5.58 -1.97
C ARG A 21 -14.15 4.45 -2.78
N GLN A 22 -14.73 3.26 -2.70
CA GLN A 22 -14.29 2.11 -3.52
C GLN A 22 -14.51 2.37 -5.01
N ILE A 23 -15.67 2.92 -5.38
CA ILE A 23 -15.96 3.28 -6.76
C ILE A 23 -15.00 4.39 -7.25
N ALA A 24 -14.75 5.41 -6.43
CA ALA A 24 -13.81 6.47 -6.78
C ALA A 24 -12.39 5.93 -6.97
N HIS A 25 -11.96 4.97 -6.14
CA HIS A 25 -10.68 4.30 -6.31
C HIS A 25 -10.61 3.50 -7.63
N GLN A 26 -11.62 2.71 -7.92
CA GLN A 26 -11.67 1.92 -9.17
C GLN A 26 -11.64 2.82 -10.43
N ARG A 27 -12.28 3.99 -10.38
CA ARG A 27 -12.29 4.96 -11.50
C ARG A 27 -10.93 5.60 -11.77
N ARG A 28 -9.96 5.47 -10.88
CA ARG A 28 -8.58 5.90 -11.15
C ARG A 28 -7.91 5.05 -12.21
N GLU A 29 -8.20 3.74 -12.27
CA GLU A 29 -7.76 2.75 -13.24
C GLU A 29 -6.23 2.62 -13.37
N PHE A 30 -5.51 3.74 -13.48
CA PHE A 30 -4.07 3.79 -13.67
C PHE A 30 -3.41 4.64 -12.60
N TYR A 31 -2.63 4.00 -11.72
CA TYR A 31 -1.91 4.65 -10.61
C TYR A 31 -0.58 3.94 -10.34
N GLY A 32 0.37 4.68 -9.78
CA GLY A 32 1.68 4.16 -9.38
C GLY A 32 1.64 3.46 -8.03
N PHE A 33 2.54 2.50 -7.85
CA PHE A 33 2.74 1.78 -6.60
C PHE A 33 4.22 1.90 -6.22
N VAL A 34 4.53 2.53 -5.08
CA VAL A 34 5.90 2.83 -4.67
C VAL A 34 6.26 1.98 -3.46
N HIS A 35 7.34 1.23 -3.60
CA HIS A 35 8.00 0.51 -2.53
C HIS A 35 9.33 1.20 -2.23
N PHE A 36 9.41 1.89 -1.11
CA PHE A 36 10.59 2.65 -0.71
C PHE A 36 10.89 2.39 0.76
N THR A 37 11.81 1.48 1.01
CA THR A 37 12.10 0.93 2.34
C THR A 37 13.60 0.65 2.48
N VAL A 38 14.01 0.00 3.57
CA VAL A 38 15.39 -0.49 3.77
C VAL A 38 15.87 -1.34 2.58
N ASN A 39 15.00 -2.15 1.97
CA ASN A 39 15.34 -2.96 0.81
C ASN A 39 15.81 -2.15 -0.39
N THR A 40 15.34 -0.92 -0.55
CA THR A 40 15.81 0.00 -1.59
C THR A 40 17.30 0.27 -1.48
N PHE A 41 17.84 0.33 -0.27
CA PHE A 41 19.24 0.62 0.01
C PHE A 41 20.12 -0.63 0.05
N THR A 42 19.54 -1.79 0.31
CA THR A 42 20.27 -3.08 0.33
C THR A 42 20.27 -3.78 -1.02
N GLY A 43 19.40 -3.38 -1.94
CA GLY A 43 19.20 -4.06 -3.23
C GLY A 43 18.52 -5.43 -3.10
N LYS A 44 17.90 -5.71 -1.96
CA LYS A 44 17.13 -6.95 -1.73
C LYS A 44 15.66 -6.73 -2.07
N GLU A 45 15.01 -7.74 -2.61
CA GLU A 45 13.56 -7.74 -2.82
C GLU A 45 12.82 -8.07 -1.53
N TRP A 46 13.35 -8.99 -0.74
CA TRP A 46 12.66 -9.58 0.40
C TRP A 46 13.39 -9.26 1.69
N GLY A 47 14.17 -8.65 2.07
CA GLY A 47 14.81 -8.52 3.37
C GLY A 47 14.62 -9.73 4.31
N ASP A 48 15.38 -9.81 5.36
CA ASP A 48 15.28 -10.89 6.37
C ASP A 48 14.79 -10.38 7.74
N GLY A 49 14.60 -9.05 7.87
CA GLY A 49 14.13 -8.42 9.10
C GLY A 49 15.22 -8.21 10.15
N THR A 50 16.49 -8.41 9.76
CA THR A 50 17.66 -8.18 10.63
C THR A 50 18.49 -6.97 10.16
N GLU A 51 18.03 -6.31 9.11
CA GLU A 51 18.66 -5.11 8.58
C GLU A 51 18.59 -3.98 9.62
N ASP A 52 19.68 -3.20 9.69
CA ASP A 52 19.73 -2.01 10.53
C ASP A 52 18.82 -0.92 9.94
N GLU A 53 17.91 -0.38 10.73
CA GLU A 53 17.01 0.71 10.31
C GLU A 53 17.77 1.97 9.87
N ALA A 54 18.97 2.22 10.40
CA ALA A 54 19.83 3.33 10.01
C ALA A 54 20.27 3.28 8.52
N ILE A 55 20.13 2.13 7.85
CA ILE A 55 20.34 2.01 6.40
C ILE A 55 19.33 2.86 5.63
N PHE A 56 18.10 3.01 6.16
CA PHE A 56 17.10 3.88 5.54
C PHE A 56 17.46 5.36 5.78
N ASN A 57 18.27 5.89 4.87
CA ASN A 57 18.74 7.28 4.93
C ASN A 57 18.54 7.99 3.58
N PRO A 58 17.32 8.41 3.25
CA PRO A 58 16.98 9.00 1.95
C PRO A 58 17.39 10.47 1.87
N VAL A 59 18.67 10.76 1.66
CA VAL A 59 19.23 12.13 1.63
C VAL A 59 18.87 12.91 0.36
N LYS A 60 18.34 12.26 -0.68
CA LYS A 60 17.96 12.89 -1.96
C LYS A 60 16.53 12.55 -2.38
N MET A 61 15.68 12.24 -1.42
CA MET A 61 14.28 11.95 -1.70
C MET A 61 13.57 13.22 -2.18
N ASP A 62 12.87 13.12 -3.31
CA ASP A 62 12.07 14.17 -3.88
C ASP A 62 10.71 13.59 -4.27
N ALA A 63 9.72 13.78 -3.40
CA ALA A 63 8.38 13.26 -3.61
C ALA A 63 7.63 13.99 -4.74
N ASP A 64 7.95 15.26 -4.97
CA ASP A 64 7.36 16.04 -6.06
C ASP A 64 7.83 15.48 -7.40
N GLN A 65 9.11 15.15 -7.53
CA GLN A 65 9.66 14.50 -8.72
C GLN A 65 8.96 13.14 -9.01
N TRP A 66 8.65 12.36 -7.97
CA TRP A 66 7.88 11.12 -8.15
C TRP A 66 6.48 11.40 -8.70
N CYS A 67 5.79 12.37 -8.12
CA CYS A 67 4.46 12.76 -8.57
C CYS A 67 4.48 13.27 -10.02
N ASP A 68 5.45 14.10 -10.35
CA ASP A 68 5.61 14.65 -11.71
C ASP A 68 5.86 13.54 -12.74
N ALA A 69 6.72 12.58 -12.43
CA ALA A 69 6.99 11.43 -13.29
C ALA A 69 5.74 10.58 -13.51
N LEU A 70 4.97 10.30 -12.46
CA LEU A 70 3.72 9.55 -12.55
C LEU A 70 2.65 10.31 -13.32
N CYS A 71 2.53 11.61 -13.10
CA CYS A 71 1.62 12.48 -13.86
C CYS A 71 1.98 12.52 -15.35
N ALA A 72 3.27 12.62 -15.69
CA ALA A 72 3.75 12.57 -17.07
C ALA A 72 3.43 11.23 -17.75
N ALA A 73 3.38 10.14 -17.00
CA ALA A 73 2.95 8.83 -17.48
C ALA A 73 1.42 8.70 -17.59
N GLY A 74 0.65 9.71 -17.21
CA GLY A 74 -0.83 9.68 -17.23
C GLY A 74 -1.47 8.98 -16.03
N MET A 75 -0.70 8.71 -14.97
CA MET A 75 -1.22 8.11 -13.75
C MET A 75 -2.06 9.11 -12.94
N LYS A 76 -3.08 8.60 -12.27
CA LYS A 76 -4.06 9.42 -11.52
C LYS A 76 -3.91 9.33 -10.00
N GLY A 77 -2.88 8.68 -9.53
CA GLY A 77 -2.61 8.53 -8.12
C GLY A 77 -1.33 7.76 -7.85
N LEU A 78 -0.91 7.80 -6.58
CA LEU A 78 0.22 7.07 -6.06
C LEU A 78 -0.21 6.32 -4.80
N ILE A 79 0.22 5.08 -4.65
CA ILE A 79 0.10 4.30 -3.42
C ILE A 79 1.52 4.06 -2.90
N LEU A 80 1.81 4.56 -1.70
CA LEU A 80 3.03 4.25 -0.98
C LEU A 80 2.80 3.08 -0.03
N THR A 81 3.66 2.07 -0.07
CA THR A 81 3.65 1.00 0.94
C THR A 81 4.29 1.50 2.23
N CYS A 82 3.49 1.69 3.26
CA CYS A 82 3.99 2.13 4.57
C CYS A 82 4.73 1.02 5.33
N LYS A 83 4.53 -0.23 4.97
CA LYS A 83 5.25 -1.40 5.45
C LYS A 83 5.30 -2.44 4.34
N HIS A 84 6.48 -2.92 3.99
CA HIS A 84 6.68 -3.85 2.89
C HIS A 84 7.28 -5.19 3.37
N HIS A 85 7.88 -5.97 2.49
CA HIS A 85 8.40 -7.31 2.77
C HIS A 85 9.48 -7.35 3.86
N ASP A 86 10.30 -6.32 3.95
CA ASP A 86 11.34 -6.21 4.99
C ASP A 86 10.76 -5.97 6.39
N GLY A 87 9.50 -5.58 6.49
CA GLY A 87 8.85 -5.28 7.75
C GLY A 87 9.14 -3.89 8.30
N PHE A 88 9.98 -3.09 7.61
CA PHE A 88 10.28 -1.71 8.02
C PHE A 88 9.05 -0.81 7.86
N CYS A 89 8.77 -0.02 8.88
CA CYS A 89 7.68 0.96 8.86
C CYS A 89 8.21 2.33 8.46
N THR A 90 7.67 2.90 7.37
CA THR A 90 7.97 4.27 6.94
C THR A 90 7.16 5.32 7.71
N PHE A 91 6.75 5.01 8.92
CA PHE A 91 6.04 5.86 9.86
C PHE A 91 6.45 5.48 11.29
N ASP A 92 6.39 6.43 12.22
CA ASP A 92 6.65 6.18 13.63
C ASP A 92 5.64 5.16 14.19
N SER A 93 6.13 3.97 14.52
CA SER A 93 5.32 2.84 14.97
C SER A 93 5.42 2.68 16.48
N LYS A 94 4.27 2.52 17.14
CA LYS A 94 4.20 2.18 18.58
C LYS A 94 4.37 0.69 18.87
N TYR A 95 4.53 -0.15 17.85
CA TYR A 95 4.51 -1.60 17.97
C TYR A 95 5.81 -2.28 17.57
N THR A 96 6.73 -1.54 16.98
CA THR A 96 8.04 -2.03 16.55
C THR A 96 9.02 -0.86 16.50
N ASP A 97 10.27 -1.13 16.87
CA ASP A 97 11.37 -0.17 16.75
C ASP A 97 11.94 -0.16 15.33
N PHE A 98 11.58 -1.14 14.48
CA PHE A 98 11.99 -1.21 13.08
C PHE A 98 11.17 -0.24 12.21
N SER A 99 11.44 1.05 12.39
CA SER A 99 10.71 2.18 11.78
C SER A 99 11.59 3.42 11.67
N ILE A 100 11.08 4.46 10.98
CA ILE A 100 11.71 5.79 10.94
C ILE A 100 11.65 6.48 12.28
#